data_22006ab850467038edf9c370829ac250
#
_entry.id   22006ab850467038edf9c370829ac250
#
_cell.length_a   1.000
_cell.length_b   1.000
_cell.length_c   1.000
_cell.angle_alpha   90.00
_cell.angle_beta   90.00
_cell.angle_gamma   90.00
#
_symmetry.space_group_name_H-M   'P 1'
#
loop_
_entity.id
_entity.type
_entity.pdbx_description
1 polymer ?
#
loop_
_entity_poly.entity_id
_entity_poly.type
_entity_poly.pdbx_seq_one_letter_code
_entity_poly.pdbx_strand_id
1 'polypeptide(L)'
;MKRWSFSGVVVVAALALVALAPNAAADQPVTTIRTIDRTFTLPAGPGFCPFPFVVHSQGTLRDTVYANGKDVTHAVNFHITYTNPANGKTLTTVLAGPFIVEPNADGTVTVTINGNDGHLTAPGQGTIFADVGKLVYIADPHDVNTPLSIVKSTGHQDPNQFPATCEGLS
;
A
#
# COMPACT_ATOMS: atom_id res chain seq x y z
N MET A 1 -60.97 16.17 -67.58
CA MET A 1 -59.99 15.34 -66.97
C MET A 1 -59.33 16.15 -65.89
N LYS A 2 -59.69 15.90 -64.62
CA LYS A 2 -59.20 16.67 -63.44
C LYS A 2 -58.19 15.81 -62.66
N ARG A 3 -56.91 16.20 -62.70
CA ARG A 3 -55.85 15.56 -61.95
C ARG A 3 -55.85 16.16 -60.55
N TRP A 4 -56.05 15.30 -59.56
CA TRP A 4 -55.85 15.64 -58.14
C TRP A 4 -54.46 15.21 -57.71
N SER A 5 -53.67 16.23 -57.34
CA SER A 5 -52.35 15.99 -56.69
C SER A 5 -52.57 15.91 -55.20
N PHE A 6 -52.35 14.75 -54.65
CA PHE A 6 -52.23 14.59 -53.20
C PHE A 6 -50.77 14.87 -52.75
N SER A 7 -50.58 16.03 -52.16
CA SER A 7 -49.32 16.32 -51.45
C SER A 7 -49.37 15.67 -50.07
N GLY A 8 -48.67 14.53 -49.95
CA GLY A 8 -48.49 13.89 -48.67
C GLY A 8 -47.45 14.63 -47.81
N VAL A 9 -47.94 15.24 -46.74
CA VAL A 9 -47.04 15.80 -45.69
C VAL A 9 -46.56 14.64 -44.82
N VAL A 10 -45.32 14.26 -45.02
CA VAL A 10 -44.64 13.31 -44.12
C VAL A 10 -44.15 14.09 -42.90
N VAL A 11 -44.87 13.99 -41.81
CA VAL A 11 -44.41 14.46 -40.49
C VAL A 11 -43.44 13.43 -39.94
N VAL A 12 -42.16 13.70 -40.05
CA VAL A 12 -41.12 12.92 -39.37
C VAL A 12 -41.11 13.34 -37.91
N ALA A 13 -41.75 12.57 -37.05
CA ALA A 13 -41.62 12.69 -35.62
C ALA A 13 -40.26 12.13 -35.19
N ALA A 14 -39.27 13.01 -35.08
CA ALA A 14 -37.99 12.65 -34.45
C ALA A 14 -38.21 12.47 -32.94
N LEU A 15 -38.44 11.23 -32.51
CA LEU A 15 -38.35 10.87 -31.10
C LEU A 15 -36.88 10.98 -30.67
N ALA A 16 -36.55 12.09 -30.01
CA ALA A 16 -35.31 12.22 -29.25
C ALA A 16 -35.42 11.29 -28.05
N LEU A 17 -34.92 10.06 -28.16
CA LEU A 17 -34.57 9.20 -27.04
C LEU A 17 -33.37 9.86 -26.34
N VAL A 18 -33.68 10.75 -25.39
CA VAL A 18 -32.68 11.11 -24.37
C VAL A 18 -32.46 9.85 -23.55
N ALA A 19 -31.43 9.10 -23.91
CA ALA A 19 -30.91 8.04 -23.08
C ALA A 19 -30.49 8.70 -21.77
N LEU A 20 -31.33 8.57 -20.74
CA LEU A 20 -30.93 8.76 -19.34
C LEU A 20 -29.93 7.66 -19.04
N ALA A 21 -28.67 7.83 -19.48
CA ALA A 21 -27.57 7.06 -18.95
C ALA A 21 -27.59 7.32 -17.43
N PRO A 22 -27.80 6.30 -16.59
CA PRO A 22 -27.58 6.51 -15.17
C PRO A 22 -26.14 7.04 -15.06
N ASN A 23 -26.00 8.26 -14.55
CA ASN A 23 -24.72 8.73 -14.10
C ASN A 23 -24.29 7.71 -13.04
N ALA A 24 -23.51 6.71 -13.45
CA ALA A 24 -22.70 5.94 -12.53
C ALA A 24 -21.73 6.97 -11.96
N ALA A 25 -22.15 7.66 -10.90
CA ALA A 25 -21.25 8.41 -10.08
C ALA A 25 -20.25 7.35 -9.60
N ALA A 26 -19.09 7.30 -10.24
CA ALA A 26 -18.00 6.48 -9.77
C ALA A 26 -17.77 6.93 -8.34
N ASP A 27 -18.05 6.05 -7.38
CA ASP A 27 -17.85 6.36 -5.97
C ASP A 27 -16.44 6.89 -5.80
N GLN A 28 -16.37 8.14 -5.33
CA GLN A 28 -15.09 8.79 -5.18
C GLN A 28 -14.29 8.05 -4.11
N PRO A 29 -12.99 7.85 -4.31
CA PRO A 29 -12.16 7.19 -3.31
C PRO A 29 -12.17 7.98 -2.00
N VAL A 30 -12.25 7.26 -0.90
CA VAL A 30 -12.21 7.83 0.45
C VAL A 30 -10.76 7.87 0.92
N THR A 31 -10.29 9.06 1.25
CA THR A 31 -8.94 9.25 1.79
C THR A 31 -8.99 9.55 3.28
N THR A 32 -8.21 8.80 4.06
CA THR A 32 -8.01 8.99 5.50
C THR A 32 -6.54 9.27 5.78
N ILE A 33 -6.29 10.20 6.68
CA ILE A 33 -4.93 10.52 7.14
C ILE A 33 -4.82 10.10 8.60
N ARG A 34 -3.81 9.27 8.90
CA ARG A 34 -3.50 8.78 10.25
C ARG A 34 -2.12 9.25 10.67
N THR A 35 -2.03 9.98 11.76
CA THR A 35 -0.74 10.29 12.40
C THR A 35 -0.37 9.14 13.32
N ILE A 36 0.84 8.65 13.17
CA ILE A 36 1.41 7.57 13.97
C ILE A 36 2.51 8.17 14.84
N ASP A 37 2.44 7.89 16.12
CA ASP A 37 3.51 8.10 17.10
C ASP A 37 3.38 7.00 18.14
N ARG A 38 4.19 5.94 18.00
CA ARG A 38 4.03 4.71 18.74
C ARG A 38 5.38 4.18 19.17
N THR A 39 5.50 3.86 20.45
CA THR A 39 6.67 3.18 21.00
C THR A 39 6.26 1.84 21.62
N PHE A 40 7.00 0.80 21.31
CA PHE A 40 6.82 -0.52 21.93
C PHE A 40 8.15 -1.26 21.99
N THR A 41 8.22 -2.31 22.83
CA THR A 41 9.40 -3.14 22.94
C THR A 41 9.13 -4.49 22.30
N LEU A 42 10.03 -4.92 21.43
CA LEU A 42 10.08 -6.29 20.93
C LEU A 42 10.94 -7.12 21.87
N PRO A 43 10.45 -8.28 22.33
CA PRO A 43 11.21 -9.15 23.21
C PRO A 43 12.35 -9.84 22.47
N ALA A 44 13.35 -10.30 23.22
CA ALA A 44 14.33 -11.25 22.70
C ALA A 44 13.65 -12.58 22.33
N GLY A 45 14.04 -13.18 21.21
CA GLY A 45 13.50 -14.49 20.87
C GLY A 45 13.65 -14.92 19.41
N PRO A 46 13.18 -16.13 19.09
CA PRO A 46 13.19 -16.63 17.71
C PRO A 46 12.40 -15.69 16.77
N GLY A 47 12.98 -15.39 15.63
CA GLY A 47 12.40 -14.46 14.63
C GLY A 47 12.67 -12.98 14.92
N PHE A 48 13.31 -12.66 16.06
CA PHE A 48 13.76 -11.33 16.44
C PHE A 48 15.25 -11.35 16.82
N CYS A 49 15.73 -10.27 17.45
CA CYS A 49 17.09 -10.24 17.95
C CYS A 49 17.26 -11.10 19.23
N PRO A 50 18.50 -11.57 19.55
CA PRO A 50 18.78 -12.29 20.79
C PRO A 50 18.69 -11.40 22.04
N PHE A 51 18.35 -10.13 21.88
CA PHE A 51 18.15 -9.14 22.92
C PHE A 51 16.86 -8.34 22.65
N PRO A 52 16.20 -7.78 23.68
CA PRO A 52 15.05 -6.91 23.48
C PRO A 52 15.49 -5.57 22.88
N PHE A 53 14.64 -4.97 22.05
CA PHE A 53 14.87 -3.64 21.52
C PHE A 53 13.57 -2.84 21.45
N VAL A 54 13.71 -1.52 21.52
CA VAL A 54 12.60 -0.56 21.45
C VAL A 54 12.42 -0.15 20.01
N VAL A 55 11.16 -0.10 19.58
CA VAL A 55 10.73 0.39 18.27
C VAL A 55 9.91 1.66 18.48
N HIS A 56 10.32 2.74 17.86
CA HIS A 56 9.56 3.99 17.80
C HIS A 56 9.20 4.27 16.35
N SER A 57 7.91 4.26 16.04
CA SER A 57 7.37 4.56 14.71
C SER A 57 6.69 5.93 14.74
N GLN A 58 7.11 6.84 13.87
CA GLN A 58 6.61 8.19 13.78
C GLN A 58 6.40 8.61 12.34
N GLY A 59 5.27 9.27 12.06
CA GLY A 59 4.96 9.82 10.73
C GLY A 59 3.47 9.85 10.42
N THR A 60 3.16 9.92 9.14
CA THR A 60 1.78 9.98 8.67
C THR A 60 1.55 8.89 7.63
N LEU A 61 0.42 8.20 7.75
CA LEU A 61 -0.09 7.28 6.74
C LEU A 61 -1.30 7.93 6.07
N ARG A 62 -1.30 7.91 4.75
CA ARG A 62 -2.42 8.35 3.93
C ARG A 62 -3.01 7.12 3.24
N ASP A 63 -4.16 6.68 3.71
CA ASP A 63 -4.90 5.56 3.18
C ASP A 63 -5.96 6.05 2.20
N THR A 64 -6.05 5.44 1.02
CA THR A 64 -7.07 5.77 0.01
C THR A 64 -7.77 4.49 -0.41
N VAL A 65 -9.04 4.38 -0.04
CA VAL A 65 -9.91 3.24 -0.36
C VAL A 65 -10.79 3.57 -1.53
N TYR A 66 -10.76 2.73 -2.55
CA TYR A 66 -11.55 2.83 -3.78
C TYR A 66 -12.82 1.98 -3.70
N ALA A 67 -13.83 2.29 -4.48
CA ALA A 67 -15.11 1.59 -4.52
C ALA A 67 -14.99 0.08 -4.85
N ASN A 68 -13.96 -0.32 -5.57
CA ASN A 68 -13.67 -1.73 -5.87
C ASN A 68 -12.94 -2.47 -4.73
N GLY A 69 -12.78 -1.85 -3.57
CA GLY A 69 -12.10 -2.42 -2.41
C GLY A 69 -10.57 -2.34 -2.45
N LYS A 70 -9.99 -1.76 -3.51
CA LYS A 70 -8.55 -1.47 -3.53
C LYS A 70 -8.21 -0.46 -2.45
N ASP A 71 -7.18 -0.74 -1.65
CA ASP A 71 -6.59 0.17 -0.67
C ASP A 71 -5.17 0.55 -1.06
N VAL A 72 -4.85 1.83 -0.97
CA VAL A 72 -3.51 2.36 -1.25
C VAL A 72 -3.05 3.18 -0.06
N THR A 73 -2.06 2.68 0.66
CA THR A 73 -1.41 3.37 1.77
C THR A 73 -0.10 4.01 1.31
N HIS A 74 0.03 5.30 1.53
CA HIS A 74 1.28 6.03 1.36
C HIS A 74 1.85 6.44 2.70
N ALA A 75 3.11 6.10 2.94
CA ALA A 75 3.87 6.61 4.07
C ALA A 75 4.40 8.02 3.74
N VAL A 76 4.11 9.00 4.60
CA VAL A 76 4.54 10.39 4.45
C VAL A 76 5.40 10.78 5.65
N ASN A 77 6.67 11.07 5.41
CA ASN A 77 7.65 11.34 6.47
C ASN A 77 7.59 10.27 7.58
N PHE A 78 7.53 9.01 7.18
CA PHE A 78 7.39 7.91 8.11
C PHE A 78 8.76 7.33 8.44
N HIS A 79 9.11 7.39 9.73
CA HIS A 79 10.38 6.94 10.25
C HIS A 79 10.15 5.87 11.32
N ILE A 80 11.01 4.87 11.34
CA ILE A 80 11.06 3.89 12.43
C ILE A 80 12.47 3.94 13.01
N THR A 81 12.56 4.13 14.32
CA THR A 81 13.81 4.08 15.06
C THR A 81 13.82 2.83 15.93
N TYR A 82 14.85 2.03 15.78
CA TYR A 82 15.14 0.87 16.61
C TYR A 82 16.24 1.24 17.61
N THR A 83 16.07 0.87 18.86
CA THR A 83 17.03 1.19 19.93
C THR A 83 17.31 -0.04 20.78
N ASN A 84 18.57 -0.40 20.94
CA ASN A 84 18.98 -1.38 21.93
C ASN A 84 19.25 -0.65 23.26
N PRO A 85 18.39 -0.83 24.29
CA PRO A 85 18.53 -0.10 25.55
C PRO A 85 19.77 -0.53 26.36
N ALA A 86 20.35 -1.70 26.06
CA ALA A 86 21.50 -2.19 26.79
C ALA A 86 22.80 -1.46 26.43
N ASN A 87 22.94 -0.97 25.20
CA ASN A 87 24.16 -0.30 24.72
C ASN A 87 23.89 1.08 24.11
N GLY A 88 22.62 1.48 23.99
CA GLY A 88 22.20 2.77 23.43
C GLY A 88 22.35 2.89 21.92
N LYS A 89 22.71 1.83 21.20
CA LYS A 89 22.80 1.86 19.73
C LYS A 89 21.42 2.06 19.12
N THR A 90 21.37 2.83 18.06
CA THR A 90 20.14 3.14 17.30
C THR A 90 20.32 2.91 15.82
N LEU A 91 19.25 2.44 15.18
CA LEU A 91 19.10 2.40 13.73
C LEU A 91 17.83 3.15 13.34
N THR A 92 17.85 3.79 12.19
CA THR A 92 16.65 4.46 11.66
C THR A 92 16.37 3.95 10.26
N THR A 93 15.09 3.70 9.98
CA THR A 93 14.60 3.44 8.62
C THR A 93 13.56 4.47 8.23
N VAL A 94 13.49 4.75 6.93
CA VAL A 94 12.45 5.57 6.31
C VAL A 94 11.64 4.67 5.41
N LEU A 95 10.33 4.64 5.61
CA LEU A 95 9.41 3.98 4.69
C LEU A 95 8.97 4.98 3.62
N ALA A 96 9.09 4.61 2.36
CA ALA A 96 8.68 5.44 1.24
C ALA A 96 8.23 4.56 0.06
N GLY A 97 7.03 4.82 -0.41
CA GLY A 97 6.41 4.09 -1.50
C GLY A 97 4.99 3.66 -1.13
N PRO A 98 4.20 3.27 -2.12
CA PRO A 98 2.87 2.77 -1.88
C PRO A 98 2.87 1.30 -1.43
N PHE A 99 2.05 1.01 -0.42
CA PHE A 99 1.57 -0.30 -0.06
C PHE A 99 0.15 -0.42 -0.62
N ILE A 100 -0.09 -1.39 -1.50
CA ILE A 100 -1.35 -1.52 -2.23
C ILE A 100 -1.94 -2.89 -1.95
N VAL A 101 -3.22 -2.93 -1.56
CA VAL A 101 -4.00 -4.16 -1.36
C VAL A 101 -5.15 -4.16 -2.35
N GLU A 102 -5.27 -5.20 -3.16
CA GLU A 102 -6.32 -5.36 -4.15
C GLU A 102 -7.07 -6.68 -3.92
N PRO A 103 -8.40 -6.66 -3.70
CA PRO A 103 -9.19 -7.88 -3.54
C PRO A 103 -9.18 -8.74 -4.81
N ASN A 104 -9.06 -10.05 -4.63
CA ASN A 104 -9.18 -11.05 -5.69
C ASN A 104 -10.57 -11.69 -5.68
N ALA A 105 -11.00 -12.25 -6.81
CA ALA A 105 -12.30 -12.91 -6.94
C ALA A 105 -12.44 -14.19 -6.09
N ASP A 106 -11.33 -14.79 -5.68
CA ASP A 106 -11.26 -16.00 -4.86
C ASP A 106 -11.28 -15.75 -3.35
N GLY A 107 -11.43 -14.47 -2.95
CA GLY A 107 -11.46 -14.07 -1.54
C GLY A 107 -10.08 -13.81 -0.94
N THR A 108 -8.99 -13.99 -1.67
CA THR A 108 -7.64 -13.55 -1.29
C THR A 108 -7.43 -12.10 -1.65
N VAL A 109 -6.25 -11.56 -1.33
CA VAL A 109 -5.82 -10.23 -1.78
C VAL A 109 -4.47 -10.31 -2.48
N THR A 110 -4.28 -9.43 -3.45
CA THR A 110 -2.95 -9.15 -4.02
C THR A 110 -2.36 -7.96 -3.31
N VAL A 111 -1.20 -8.16 -2.71
CA VAL A 111 -0.42 -7.09 -2.05
C VAL A 111 0.73 -6.69 -2.95
N THR A 112 0.88 -5.39 -3.16
CA THR A 112 2.01 -4.81 -3.90
C THR A 112 2.73 -3.79 -3.02
N ILE A 113 4.01 -4.01 -2.81
CA ILE A 113 4.92 -3.07 -2.16
C ILE A 113 5.84 -2.50 -3.24
N ASN A 114 5.92 -1.19 -3.35
CA ASN A 114 6.81 -0.52 -4.29
C ASN A 114 7.68 0.51 -3.57
N GLY A 115 8.93 0.60 -3.99
CA GLY A 115 9.86 1.64 -3.55
C GLY A 115 10.74 1.19 -2.39
N ASN A 116 10.87 2.03 -1.38
CA ASN A 116 11.71 1.80 -0.20
C ASN A 116 10.85 1.28 0.95
N ASP A 117 10.89 -0.03 1.19
CA ASP A 117 10.20 -0.69 2.31
C ASP A 117 11.08 -0.75 3.57
N GLY A 118 12.38 -0.58 3.41
CA GLY A 118 13.33 -0.53 4.53
C GLY A 118 14.69 0.00 4.09
N HIS A 119 15.14 1.06 4.74
CA HIS A 119 16.45 1.65 4.51
C HIS A 119 17.09 1.96 5.87
N LEU A 120 17.76 0.94 6.42
CA LEU A 120 18.39 1.06 7.74
C LEU A 120 19.70 1.82 7.66
N THR A 121 19.81 2.86 8.47
CA THR A 121 21.02 3.64 8.63
C THR A 121 21.50 3.61 10.08
N ALA A 122 22.81 3.47 10.25
CA ALA A 122 23.46 3.55 11.54
C ALA A 122 24.27 4.87 11.65
N PRO A 123 24.21 5.58 12.77
CA PRO A 123 25.03 6.77 12.99
C PRO A 123 26.53 6.49 12.76
N GLY A 124 27.17 7.28 11.87
CA GLY A 124 28.57 7.15 11.54
C GLY A 124 28.97 6.00 10.60
N GLN A 125 28.04 5.09 10.28
CA GLN A 125 28.30 3.95 9.37
C GLN A 125 27.56 4.09 8.02
N GLY A 126 26.54 4.94 7.96
CA GLY A 126 25.71 5.09 6.76
C GLY A 126 24.66 3.97 6.63
N THR A 127 24.33 3.61 5.40
CA THR A 127 23.36 2.58 5.10
C THR A 127 23.93 1.20 5.35
N ILE A 128 23.27 0.42 6.22
CA ILE A 128 23.63 -0.96 6.54
C ILE A 128 22.68 -1.98 5.88
N PHE A 129 21.50 -1.55 5.48
CA PHE A 129 20.51 -2.37 4.78
C PHE A 129 19.64 -1.46 3.90
N ALA A 130 19.29 -1.92 2.71
CA ALA A 130 18.33 -1.24 1.85
C ALA A 130 17.46 -2.27 1.16
N ASP A 131 16.14 -2.15 1.37
CA ASP A 131 15.12 -2.92 0.70
C ASP A 131 14.35 -2.00 -0.25
N VAL A 132 14.78 -1.99 -1.51
CA VAL A 132 14.24 -1.10 -2.54
C VAL A 132 13.88 -1.91 -3.77
N GLY A 133 12.59 -1.88 -4.13
CA GLY A 133 12.16 -2.61 -5.31
C GLY A 133 10.65 -2.72 -5.43
N LYS A 134 10.21 -3.83 -6.00
CA LYS A 134 8.80 -4.19 -6.12
C LYS A 134 8.60 -5.63 -5.66
N LEU A 135 7.75 -5.81 -4.66
CA LEU A 135 7.26 -7.11 -4.21
C LEU A 135 5.76 -7.21 -4.49
N VAL A 136 5.33 -8.33 -5.09
CA VAL A 136 3.92 -8.66 -5.29
C VAL A 136 3.67 -10.06 -4.76
N TYR A 137 2.69 -10.21 -3.90
CA TYR A 137 2.31 -11.50 -3.33
C TYR A 137 0.81 -11.62 -3.10
N ILE A 138 0.34 -12.85 -2.96
CA ILE A 138 -1.02 -13.17 -2.55
C ILE A 138 -1.02 -13.36 -1.03
N ALA A 139 -2.05 -12.83 -0.36
CA ALA A 139 -2.20 -12.93 1.09
C ALA A 139 -3.66 -13.22 1.49
N ASP A 140 -3.85 -13.60 2.76
CA ASP A 140 -5.15 -13.61 3.40
C ASP A 140 -5.58 -12.15 3.69
N PRO A 141 -6.84 -11.75 3.42
CA PRO A 141 -7.32 -10.40 3.71
C PRO A 141 -7.27 -10.04 5.21
N HIS A 142 -7.22 -11.03 6.10
CA HIS A 142 -7.11 -10.83 7.56
C HIS A 142 -5.65 -10.79 8.04
N ASP A 143 -4.70 -11.21 7.19
CA ASP A 143 -3.26 -11.15 7.47
C ASP A 143 -2.48 -10.78 6.19
N VAL A 144 -2.58 -9.52 5.82
CA VAL A 144 -1.94 -8.97 4.61
C VAL A 144 -0.40 -8.93 4.69
N ASN A 145 0.17 -9.14 5.87
CA ASN A 145 1.62 -9.07 6.06
C ASN A 145 2.32 -10.43 5.87
N THR A 146 1.54 -11.53 5.83
CA THR A 146 2.09 -12.88 5.63
C THR A 146 1.81 -13.37 4.20
N PRO A 147 2.82 -13.50 3.34
CA PRO A 147 2.64 -14.01 1.99
C PRO A 147 2.21 -15.48 1.97
N LEU A 148 1.11 -15.80 1.31
CA LEU A 148 0.72 -17.17 0.92
C LEU A 148 1.54 -17.65 -0.29
N SER A 149 1.77 -16.74 -1.25
CA SER A 149 2.62 -17.02 -2.41
C SER A 149 3.19 -15.72 -2.97
N ILE A 150 4.47 -15.76 -3.37
CA ILE A 150 5.12 -14.63 -4.02
C ILE A 150 4.89 -14.73 -5.53
N VAL A 151 4.28 -13.69 -6.11
CA VAL A 151 3.99 -13.59 -7.54
C VAL A 151 5.17 -12.96 -8.29
N LYS A 152 5.77 -11.92 -7.70
CA LYS A 152 6.87 -11.18 -8.31
C LYS A 152 7.73 -10.54 -7.23
N SER A 153 9.05 -10.65 -7.41
CA SER A 153 10.03 -9.87 -6.66
C SER A 153 11.06 -9.30 -7.63
N THR A 154 11.29 -7.99 -7.56
CA THR A 154 12.32 -7.31 -8.35
C THR A 154 13.00 -6.26 -7.48
N GLY A 155 14.33 -6.21 -7.50
CA GLY A 155 15.12 -5.42 -6.59
C GLY A 155 15.45 -6.22 -5.32
N HIS A 156 15.97 -5.52 -4.34
CA HIS A 156 16.38 -6.14 -3.07
C HIS A 156 15.20 -6.13 -2.11
N GLN A 157 14.42 -7.20 -2.11
CA GLN A 157 13.35 -7.43 -1.12
C GLN A 157 13.77 -8.61 -0.25
N ASP A 158 14.50 -8.32 0.83
CA ASP A 158 14.85 -9.32 1.83
C ASP A 158 13.75 -9.35 2.91
N PRO A 159 12.95 -10.42 2.97
CA PRO A 159 11.95 -10.57 4.02
C PRO A 159 12.57 -10.70 5.42
N ASN A 160 13.90 -10.88 5.48
CA ASN A 160 14.65 -11.07 6.74
C ASN A 160 15.46 -9.82 7.12
N GLN A 161 14.88 -8.65 7.12
CA GLN A 161 15.57 -7.42 7.58
C GLN A 161 16.08 -7.51 9.04
N PHE A 162 15.52 -8.39 9.87
CA PHE A 162 15.90 -8.53 11.28
C PHE A 162 17.37 -8.93 11.51
N PRO A 163 18.01 -9.83 10.75
CA PRO A 163 19.43 -10.10 10.91
C PRO A 163 20.31 -8.84 10.83
N ALA A 164 20.09 -8.00 9.81
CA ALA A 164 20.84 -6.75 9.67
C ALA A 164 20.53 -5.75 10.80
N THR A 165 19.25 -5.69 11.24
CA THR A 165 18.86 -4.88 12.40
C THR A 165 19.56 -5.34 13.68
N CYS A 166 19.61 -6.65 13.92
CA CYS A 166 20.25 -7.21 15.10
C CYS A 166 21.76 -6.98 15.10
N GLU A 167 22.42 -7.16 13.96
CA GLU A 167 23.85 -6.89 13.80
C GLU A 167 24.16 -5.41 14.06
N GLY A 168 23.39 -4.50 13.49
CA GLY A 168 23.59 -3.06 13.69
C GLY A 168 23.32 -2.57 15.12
N LEU A 169 22.46 -3.26 15.88
CA LEU A 169 22.12 -2.95 17.26
C LEU A 169 22.99 -3.67 18.29
N SER A 170 23.83 -4.62 17.89
CA SER A 170 24.68 -5.43 18.79
C SER A 170 25.87 -4.70 19.41
#